data_ef8815995d2642259dfd24549bc3ef23
#
_entry.id   ef8815995d2642259dfd24549bc3ef23
#
_cell.length_a   1.000
_cell.length_b   1.000
_cell.length_c   1.000
_cell.angle_alpha   90.00
_cell.angle_beta   90.00
_cell.angle_gamma   90.00
#
_symmetry.space_group_name_H-M   'P 1'
#
loop_
_entity.id
_entity.type
_entity.pdbx_description
1 polymer ?
#
loop_
_entity_poly.entity_id
_entity_poly.type
_entity_poly.pdbx_seq_one_letter_code
_entity_poly.pdbx_strand_id
1 'polypeptide(L)'
;MNGTEDLGWLDSPTALDDCVDRLKAVKAIGMDAGIDFHGRVHKPMAKQLAKALEPHRPMFIEEPLLSEHINEIKDLSRLVGTPIALGERLHSRWDVRPFLEAGAVDILQPDISHCGGISEIRRIAALAETYDVAIAPHCPLGPIALAANVQVAATAANFVIQEMSLGIHYNDGNQDLTSYTHNPEVWNVEGGYIKLMQGPGLGIEIDEEQVRRLSEGAVPWISPTFMGPGGELREW
;
A
#
# COMPACT_ATOMS: atom_id res chain seq x y z
N MET A 1 0.24 2.30 8.29
CA MET A 1 0.38 1.73 9.65
C MET A 1 -0.71 0.71 9.84
N ASN A 2 -0.33 -0.53 9.99
CA ASN A 2 -1.22 -1.65 10.22
C ASN A 2 -1.61 -1.69 11.71
N GLY A 3 -2.86 -1.79 12.03
CA GLY A 3 -3.32 -1.73 13.43
C GLY A 3 -4.57 -2.56 13.70
N THR A 4 -4.89 -3.47 12.78
CA THR A 4 -6.20 -4.11 12.72
C THR A 4 -6.13 -5.64 12.68
N GLU A 5 -4.96 -6.22 12.98
CA GLU A 5 -4.70 -7.65 12.79
C GLU A 5 -5.61 -8.58 13.61
N ASP A 6 -6.05 -8.11 14.76
CA ASP A 6 -6.80 -8.93 15.71
C ASP A 6 -8.32 -8.65 15.73
N LEU A 7 -8.81 -7.79 14.83
CA LEU A 7 -10.24 -7.47 14.79
C LEU A 7 -11.07 -8.61 14.18
N GLY A 8 -12.14 -9.00 14.86
CA GLY A 8 -13.14 -9.95 14.37
C GLY A 8 -14.23 -9.29 13.52
N TRP A 9 -15.25 -10.09 13.16
CA TRP A 9 -16.45 -9.62 12.46
C TRP A 9 -17.19 -8.54 13.25
N LEU A 10 -17.24 -8.71 14.55
CA LEU A 10 -17.79 -7.76 15.51
C LEU A 10 -17.06 -7.94 16.85
N ASP A 11 -16.45 -6.87 17.31
CA ASP A 11 -15.74 -6.81 18.59
C ASP A 11 -16.26 -5.68 19.47
N SER A 12 -15.77 -5.65 20.71
CA SER A 12 -16.02 -4.52 21.60
C SER A 12 -15.51 -3.22 20.95
N PRO A 13 -16.21 -2.11 21.05
CA PRO A 13 -15.70 -0.80 20.61
C PRO A 13 -14.32 -0.45 21.20
N THR A 14 -14.01 -0.96 22.40
CA THR A 14 -12.68 -0.75 23.01
C THR A 14 -11.53 -1.39 22.23
N ALA A 15 -11.78 -2.41 21.41
CA ALA A 15 -10.78 -2.99 20.53
C ALA A 15 -10.27 -2.02 19.46
N LEU A 16 -10.99 -0.92 19.21
CA LEU A 16 -10.59 0.14 18.28
C LEU A 16 -9.64 1.16 18.91
N ASP A 17 -9.62 1.23 20.23
CA ASP A 17 -8.85 2.25 20.98
C ASP A 17 -7.35 2.10 20.72
N ASP A 18 -6.84 0.88 20.62
CA ASP A 18 -5.42 0.60 20.33
C ASP A 18 -4.99 1.18 18.97
N CYS A 19 -5.83 1.04 17.95
CA CYS A 19 -5.55 1.59 16.62
C CYS A 19 -5.53 3.13 16.66
N VAL A 20 -6.49 3.72 17.37
CA VAL A 20 -6.56 5.17 17.56
C VAL A 20 -5.34 5.68 18.32
N ASP A 21 -4.93 4.98 19.38
CA ASP A 21 -3.78 5.39 20.19
C ASP A 21 -2.45 5.25 19.44
N ARG A 22 -2.30 4.24 18.58
CA ARG A 22 -1.15 4.13 17.66
C ARG A 22 -1.08 5.34 16.71
N LEU A 23 -2.20 5.75 16.11
CA LEU A 23 -2.25 6.95 15.26
C LEU A 23 -1.85 8.20 16.05
N LYS A 24 -2.41 8.39 17.25
CA LYS A 24 -2.03 9.51 18.13
C LYS A 24 -0.54 9.53 18.44
N ALA A 25 0.05 8.37 18.74
CA ALA A 25 1.46 8.25 19.06
C ALA A 25 2.36 8.68 17.88
N VAL A 26 2.03 8.25 16.66
CA VAL A 26 2.75 8.66 15.44
C VAL A 26 2.61 10.17 15.20
N LYS A 27 1.40 10.70 15.33
CA LYS A 27 1.17 12.16 15.15
C LYS A 27 1.84 13.01 16.23
N ALA A 28 2.00 12.48 17.45
CA ALA A 28 2.67 13.19 18.56
C ALA A 28 4.16 13.46 18.31
N ILE A 29 4.80 12.66 17.46
CA ILE A 29 6.19 12.89 17.04
C ILE A 29 6.31 13.78 15.78
N GLY A 30 5.20 14.39 15.34
CA GLY A 30 5.16 15.33 14.22
C GLY A 30 5.10 14.69 12.84
N MET A 31 4.77 13.40 12.76
CA MET A 31 4.59 12.69 11.47
C MET A 31 3.12 12.67 11.04
N ASP A 32 2.89 12.76 9.75
CA ASP A 32 1.61 12.38 9.17
C ASP A 32 1.55 10.87 8.95
N ALA A 33 0.33 10.30 9.02
CA ALA A 33 0.14 8.86 8.91
C ALA A 33 -1.14 8.51 8.17
N GLY A 34 -1.07 7.56 7.26
CA GLY A 34 -2.19 6.78 6.77
C GLY A 34 -2.42 5.56 7.67
N ILE A 35 -3.63 5.06 7.71
CA ILE A 35 -3.99 3.84 8.43
C ILE A 35 -4.43 2.79 7.42
N ASP A 36 -3.71 1.68 7.40
CA ASP A 36 -4.00 0.55 6.56
C ASP A 36 -4.88 -0.45 7.33
N PHE A 37 -6.11 -0.66 6.84
CA PHE A 37 -7.02 -1.70 7.33
C PHE A 37 -6.75 -3.04 6.66
N HIS A 38 -6.05 -2.99 5.52
CA HIS A 38 -5.55 -4.14 4.78
C HIS A 38 -6.62 -5.17 4.39
N GLY A 39 -7.86 -4.73 4.21
CA GLY A 39 -9.00 -5.62 3.95
C GLY A 39 -9.39 -6.53 5.11
N ARG A 40 -8.71 -6.43 6.26
CA ARG A 40 -8.93 -7.32 7.43
C ARG A 40 -10.13 -6.91 8.28
N VAL A 41 -10.52 -5.66 8.18
CA VAL A 41 -11.60 -5.12 9.00
C VAL A 41 -12.94 -5.35 8.33
N HIS A 42 -13.86 -6.00 9.04
CA HIS A 42 -15.18 -6.26 8.53
C HIS A 42 -16.09 -5.03 8.65
N LYS A 43 -17.08 -4.92 7.76
CA LYS A 43 -17.97 -3.76 7.62
C LYS A 43 -18.49 -3.16 8.95
N PRO A 44 -18.95 -3.95 9.97
CA PRO A 44 -19.43 -3.39 11.22
C PRO A 44 -18.37 -2.63 12.00
N MET A 45 -17.14 -3.16 12.02
CA MET A 45 -16.01 -2.56 12.72
C MET A 45 -15.36 -1.44 11.90
N ALA A 46 -15.25 -1.60 10.58
CA ALA A 46 -14.66 -0.60 9.69
C ALA A 46 -15.37 0.77 9.81
N LYS A 47 -16.69 0.79 9.88
CA LYS A 47 -17.47 2.02 10.08
C LYS A 47 -17.15 2.72 11.40
N GLN A 48 -17.01 1.95 12.47
CA GLN A 48 -16.70 2.47 13.80
C GLN A 48 -15.25 2.97 13.84
N LEU A 49 -14.32 2.18 13.35
CA LEU A 49 -12.90 2.53 13.31
C LEU A 49 -12.66 3.80 12.48
N ALA A 50 -13.21 3.88 11.28
CA ALA A 50 -13.08 5.06 10.43
C ALA A 50 -13.59 6.33 11.13
N LYS A 51 -14.73 6.25 11.83
CA LYS A 51 -15.28 7.35 12.64
C LYS A 51 -14.41 7.69 13.85
N ALA A 52 -13.84 6.70 14.52
CA ALA A 52 -12.97 6.92 15.68
C ALA A 52 -11.62 7.57 15.28
N LEU A 53 -11.12 7.26 14.09
CA LEU A 53 -9.87 7.81 13.55
C LEU A 53 -10.03 9.24 13.01
N GLU A 54 -11.19 9.59 12.46
CA GLU A 54 -11.45 10.88 11.79
C GLU A 54 -11.03 12.12 12.60
N PRO A 55 -11.33 12.23 13.93
CA PRO A 55 -10.90 13.36 14.74
C PRO A 55 -9.37 13.53 14.85
N HIS A 56 -8.61 12.45 14.60
CA HIS A 56 -7.16 12.43 14.66
C HIS A 56 -6.50 12.70 13.30
N ARG A 57 -7.32 12.92 12.25
CA ARG A 57 -6.92 13.38 10.94
C ARG A 57 -5.83 12.49 10.31
N PRO A 58 -6.06 11.19 10.08
CA PRO A 58 -5.17 10.40 9.24
C PRO A 58 -5.12 11.00 7.83
N MET A 59 -4.02 10.78 7.12
CA MET A 59 -3.89 11.23 5.73
C MET A 59 -4.88 10.53 4.82
N PHE A 60 -5.08 9.24 5.05
CA PHE A 60 -6.03 8.37 4.34
C PHE A 60 -6.31 7.11 5.16
N ILE A 61 -7.33 6.39 4.77
CA ILE A 61 -7.60 5.01 5.19
C ILE A 61 -7.38 4.13 3.96
N GLU A 62 -6.47 3.15 4.10
CA GLU A 62 -6.10 2.23 3.05
C GLU A 62 -6.82 0.90 3.20
N GLU A 63 -7.20 0.29 2.07
CA GLU A 63 -7.90 -0.99 1.98
C GLU A 63 -8.95 -1.18 3.09
N PRO A 64 -9.94 -0.24 3.20
CA PRO A 64 -10.86 -0.19 4.34
C PRO A 64 -11.71 -1.44 4.49
N LEU A 65 -11.94 -2.14 3.38
CA LEU A 65 -12.65 -3.42 3.24
C LEU A 65 -12.02 -4.18 2.07
N LEU A 66 -12.35 -5.45 1.92
CA LEU A 66 -12.00 -6.22 0.72
C LEU A 66 -12.52 -5.53 -0.53
N SER A 67 -11.74 -5.51 -1.60
CA SER A 67 -12.05 -4.83 -2.86
C SER A 67 -13.33 -5.35 -3.54
N GLU A 68 -13.76 -6.57 -3.21
CA GLU A 68 -15.02 -7.16 -3.67
C GLU A 68 -16.26 -6.41 -3.15
N HIS A 69 -16.10 -5.62 -2.08
CA HIS A 69 -17.18 -4.89 -1.43
C HIS A 69 -17.29 -3.41 -1.87
N ILE A 70 -17.24 -3.16 -3.17
CA ILE A 70 -17.24 -1.80 -3.73
C ILE A 70 -18.38 -0.89 -3.23
N ASN A 71 -19.58 -1.42 -3.07
CA ASN A 71 -20.71 -0.63 -2.59
C ASN A 71 -20.53 -0.22 -1.13
N GLU A 72 -20.00 -1.10 -0.31
CA GLU A 72 -19.70 -0.85 1.09
C GLU A 72 -18.54 0.14 1.26
N ILE A 73 -17.53 0.08 0.39
CA ILE A 73 -16.43 1.05 0.34
C ILE A 73 -16.97 2.42 -0.05
N LYS A 74 -17.85 2.49 -1.06
CA LYS A 74 -18.55 3.72 -1.45
C LYS A 74 -19.37 4.33 -0.30
N ASP A 75 -20.09 3.49 0.43
CA ASP A 75 -20.88 3.95 1.57
C ASP A 75 -19.96 4.44 2.70
N LEU A 76 -18.83 3.78 2.90
CA LEU A 76 -17.83 4.20 3.89
C LEU A 76 -17.19 5.54 3.49
N SER A 77 -16.82 5.74 2.23
CA SER A 77 -16.25 7.00 1.74
C SER A 77 -17.18 8.20 1.94
N ARG A 78 -18.48 7.97 1.93
CA ARG A 78 -19.51 9.00 2.23
C ARG A 78 -19.73 9.24 3.72
N LEU A 79 -19.34 8.28 4.55
CA LEU A 79 -19.54 8.34 6.01
C LEU A 79 -18.50 9.20 6.71
N VAL A 80 -17.28 9.28 6.16
CA VAL A 80 -16.13 10.00 6.73
C VAL A 80 -15.55 11.00 5.72
N GLY A 81 -14.92 12.06 6.22
CA GLY A 81 -14.19 13.02 5.41
C GLY A 81 -12.72 12.64 5.19
N THR A 82 -12.27 11.52 5.77
CA THR A 82 -10.93 11.00 5.55
C THR A 82 -10.84 10.37 4.17
N PRO A 83 -9.82 10.71 3.34
CA PRO A 83 -9.63 10.10 2.03
C PRO A 83 -9.53 8.57 2.09
N ILE A 84 -10.11 7.90 1.11
CA ILE A 84 -10.02 6.44 0.94
C ILE A 84 -8.95 6.11 -0.11
N ALA A 85 -8.02 5.25 0.26
CA ALA A 85 -6.98 4.72 -0.60
C ALA A 85 -7.16 3.21 -0.78
N LEU A 86 -6.95 2.70 -2.00
CA LEU A 86 -6.93 1.26 -2.28
C LEU A 86 -6.31 0.98 -3.65
N GLY A 87 -5.97 -0.26 -3.93
CA GLY A 87 -5.54 -0.62 -5.28
C GLY A 87 -4.50 -1.73 -5.38
N GLU A 88 -3.85 -2.12 -4.31
CA GLU A 88 -2.86 -3.22 -4.31
C GLU A 88 -3.45 -4.55 -4.78
N ARG A 89 -4.77 -4.73 -4.59
CA ARG A 89 -5.55 -5.91 -4.95
C ARG A 89 -6.25 -5.80 -6.31
N LEU A 90 -6.02 -4.70 -7.05
CA LEU A 90 -6.61 -4.48 -8.37
C LEU A 90 -5.56 -4.72 -9.46
N HIS A 91 -5.88 -5.60 -10.41
CA HIS A 91 -4.90 -6.13 -11.35
C HIS A 91 -4.94 -5.48 -12.73
N SER A 92 -5.91 -4.60 -12.97
CA SER A 92 -6.07 -3.94 -14.27
C SER A 92 -6.91 -2.68 -14.17
N ARG A 93 -6.87 -1.84 -15.23
CA ARG A 93 -7.78 -0.68 -15.34
C ARG A 93 -9.26 -1.08 -15.37
N TRP A 94 -9.59 -2.31 -15.76
CA TRP A 94 -10.97 -2.81 -15.72
C TRP A 94 -11.44 -3.03 -14.28
N ASP A 95 -10.56 -3.52 -13.41
CA ASP A 95 -10.87 -3.69 -11.99
C ASP A 95 -10.98 -2.33 -11.28
N VAL A 96 -10.13 -1.38 -11.68
CA VAL A 96 -10.10 -0.02 -11.12
C VAL A 96 -11.33 0.80 -11.53
N ARG A 97 -11.79 0.67 -12.78
CA ARG A 97 -12.85 1.51 -13.34
C ARG A 97 -14.13 1.58 -12.50
N PRO A 98 -14.66 0.47 -11.96
CA PRO A 98 -15.89 0.54 -11.16
C PRO A 98 -15.76 1.40 -9.90
N PHE A 99 -14.57 1.44 -9.27
CA PHE A 99 -14.31 2.30 -8.10
C PHE A 99 -14.33 3.77 -8.46
N LEU A 100 -13.73 4.13 -9.60
CA LEU A 100 -13.73 5.49 -10.12
C LEU A 100 -15.15 5.94 -10.47
N GLU A 101 -15.90 5.13 -11.23
CA GLU A 101 -17.29 5.40 -11.61
C GLU A 101 -18.22 5.51 -10.39
N ALA A 102 -17.93 4.77 -9.31
CA ALA A 102 -18.68 4.85 -8.07
C ALA A 102 -18.35 6.08 -7.22
N GLY A 103 -17.20 6.74 -7.46
CA GLY A 103 -16.67 7.77 -6.56
C GLY A 103 -16.38 7.21 -5.17
N ALA A 104 -15.75 6.02 -5.12
CA ALA A 104 -15.51 5.27 -3.89
C ALA A 104 -14.08 5.40 -3.39
N VAL A 105 -13.20 6.04 -4.15
CA VAL A 105 -11.77 6.13 -3.90
C VAL A 105 -11.25 7.53 -4.21
N ASP A 106 -10.31 8.02 -3.41
CA ASP A 106 -9.64 9.31 -3.58
C ASP A 106 -8.18 9.13 -4.01
N ILE A 107 -7.57 7.99 -3.63
CA ILE A 107 -6.18 7.66 -3.95
C ILE A 107 -6.13 6.21 -4.43
N LEU A 108 -5.63 5.97 -5.64
CA LEU A 108 -5.36 4.64 -6.14
C LEU A 108 -3.92 4.23 -5.85
N GLN A 109 -3.75 3.00 -5.38
CA GLN A 109 -2.46 2.40 -4.99
C GLN A 109 -2.17 1.12 -5.80
N PRO A 110 -2.15 1.20 -7.15
CA PRO A 110 -1.86 0.02 -7.95
C PRO A 110 -0.42 -0.44 -7.72
N ASP A 111 -0.21 -1.75 -7.61
CA ASP A 111 1.12 -2.34 -7.59
C ASP A 111 1.58 -2.69 -9.00
N ILE A 112 2.75 -2.20 -9.40
CA ILE A 112 3.30 -2.39 -10.75
C ILE A 112 3.56 -3.87 -11.06
N SER A 113 3.85 -4.68 -10.05
CA SER A 113 4.11 -6.12 -10.18
C SER A 113 2.81 -6.92 -10.33
N HIS A 114 1.69 -6.40 -9.84
CA HIS A 114 0.38 -7.05 -9.85
C HIS A 114 -0.50 -6.58 -11.00
N CYS A 115 -0.47 -5.29 -11.34
CA CYS A 115 -1.40 -4.70 -12.29
C CYS A 115 -1.02 -4.84 -13.77
N GLY A 116 0.04 -5.61 -14.09
CA GLY A 116 0.46 -5.83 -15.49
C GLY A 116 1.62 -4.92 -15.95
N GLY A 117 2.39 -4.36 -15.03
CA GLY A 117 3.64 -3.65 -15.30
C GLY A 117 3.44 -2.19 -15.72
N ILE A 118 4.54 -1.59 -16.20
CA ILE A 118 4.65 -0.16 -16.55
C ILE A 118 3.52 0.31 -17.47
N SER A 119 3.21 -0.46 -18.50
CA SER A 119 2.19 -0.08 -19.49
C SER A 119 0.79 0.02 -18.90
N GLU A 120 0.44 -0.86 -17.99
CA GLU A 120 -0.89 -0.87 -17.40
C GLU A 120 -1.04 0.17 -16.29
N ILE A 121 -0.04 0.31 -15.41
CA ILE A 121 -0.11 1.31 -14.34
C ILE A 121 -0.18 2.74 -14.89
N ARG A 122 0.50 3.02 -16.02
CA ARG A 122 0.36 4.31 -16.72
C ARG A 122 -1.06 4.55 -17.24
N ARG A 123 -1.72 3.50 -17.72
CA ARG A 123 -3.13 3.60 -18.17
C ARG A 123 -4.08 3.77 -16.99
N ILE A 124 -3.81 3.10 -15.87
CA ILE A 124 -4.54 3.29 -14.61
C ILE A 124 -4.39 4.75 -14.15
N ALA A 125 -3.18 5.29 -14.12
CA ALA A 125 -2.92 6.66 -13.73
C ALA A 125 -3.67 7.68 -14.62
N ALA A 126 -3.60 7.52 -15.94
CA ALA A 126 -4.30 8.39 -16.88
C ALA A 126 -5.84 8.26 -16.78
N LEU A 127 -6.36 7.08 -16.46
CA LEU A 127 -7.79 6.90 -16.21
C LEU A 127 -8.20 7.60 -14.90
N ALA A 128 -7.44 7.41 -13.82
CA ALA A 128 -7.69 8.01 -12.52
C ALA A 128 -7.68 9.54 -12.58
N GLU A 129 -6.75 10.14 -13.35
CA GLU A 129 -6.65 11.58 -13.56
C GLU A 129 -7.98 12.17 -14.07
N THR A 130 -8.71 11.46 -14.93
CA THR A 130 -10.00 11.94 -15.47
C THR A 130 -11.13 11.97 -14.43
N TYR A 131 -10.93 11.34 -13.27
CA TYR A 131 -11.85 11.32 -12.14
C TYR A 131 -11.36 12.16 -10.94
N ASP A 132 -10.28 12.93 -11.12
CA ASP A 132 -9.63 13.69 -10.04
C ASP A 132 -9.15 12.80 -8.88
N VAL A 133 -8.65 11.60 -9.19
CA VAL A 133 -8.15 10.60 -8.25
C VAL A 133 -6.63 10.55 -8.32
N ALA A 134 -5.97 10.65 -7.15
CA ALA A 134 -4.52 10.61 -7.02
C ALA A 134 -3.97 9.19 -7.21
N ILE A 135 -2.65 9.12 -7.50
CA ILE A 135 -1.89 7.86 -7.57
C ILE A 135 -0.78 7.86 -6.51
N ALA A 136 -0.77 6.81 -5.68
CA ALA A 136 0.27 6.52 -4.70
C ALA A 136 0.64 5.03 -4.81
N PRO A 137 1.52 4.61 -5.72
CA PRO A 137 1.73 3.20 -6.03
C PRO A 137 2.16 2.38 -4.82
N HIS A 138 1.47 1.27 -4.58
CA HIS A 138 1.85 0.24 -3.62
C HIS A 138 3.19 -0.38 -4.01
N CYS A 139 4.14 -0.46 -3.07
CA CYS A 139 5.45 -1.05 -3.32
C CYS A 139 6.18 -1.48 -2.04
N PRO A 140 5.73 -2.49 -1.32
CA PRO A 140 6.49 -3.12 -0.24
C PRO A 140 7.54 -4.08 -0.79
N LEU A 141 7.73 -4.09 -2.11
CA LEU A 141 8.55 -5.03 -2.85
C LEU A 141 10.00 -4.53 -3.04
N GLY A 142 10.79 -5.33 -3.73
CA GLY A 142 12.20 -5.07 -3.96
C GLY A 142 12.50 -3.91 -4.91
N PRO A 143 13.80 -3.60 -5.10
CA PRO A 143 14.26 -2.41 -5.81
C PRO A 143 13.84 -2.38 -7.29
N ILE A 144 13.65 -3.52 -7.94
CA ILE A 144 13.24 -3.55 -9.35
C ILE A 144 11.82 -2.98 -9.51
N ALA A 145 10.89 -3.40 -8.65
CA ALA A 145 9.53 -2.88 -8.64
C ALA A 145 9.52 -1.38 -8.28
N LEU A 146 10.30 -0.99 -7.27
CA LEU A 146 10.42 0.41 -6.85
C LEU A 146 10.98 1.29 -7.98
N ALA A 147 12.05 0.86 -8.65
CA ALA A 147 12.61 1.61 -9.77
C ALA A 147 11.60 1.80 -10.90
N ALA A 148 10.83 0.75 -11.22
CA ALA A 148 9.79 0.84 -12.23
C ALA A 148 8.67 1.81 -11.82
N ASN A 149 8.23 1.81 -10.55
CA ASN A 149 7.27 2.76 -10.02
C ASN A 149 7.79 4.20 -10.08
N VAL A 150 9.05 4.46 -9.70
CA VAL A 150 9.66 5.81 -9.76
C VAL A 150 9.66 6.34 -11.20
N GLN A 151 9.95 5.50 -12.21
CA GLN A 151 9.88 5.91 -13.62
C GLN A 151 8.45 6.22 -14.07
N VAL A 152 7.47 5.47 -13.58
CA VAL A 152 6.04 5.76 -13.87
C VAL A 152 5.60 7.04 -13.16
N ALA A 153 5.94 7.21 -11.88
CA ALA A 153 5.61 8.38 -11.08
C ALA A 153 6.05 9.68 -11.75
N ALA A 154 7.24 9.68 -12.36
CA ALA A 154 7.77 10.83 -13.10
C ALA A 154 6.92 11.24 -14.32
N THR A 155 6.00 10.40 -14.77
CA THR A 155 5.14 10.63 -15.95
C THR A 155 3.64 10.75 -15.61
N ALA A 156 3.27 10.58 -14.34
CA ALA A 156 1.88 10.64 -13.89
C ALA A 156 1.61 12.01 -13.24
N ALA A 157 0.73 12.81 -13.85
CA ALA A 157 0.42 14.15 -13.37
C ALA A 157 -0.29 14.16 -12.01
N ASN A 158 -1.02 13.08 -11.71
CA ASN A 158 -1.77 12.86 -10.47
C ASN A 158 -1.00 12.02 -9.43
N PHE A 159 0.31 11.82 -9.60
CA PHE A 159 1.17 11.16 -8.60
C PHE A 159 1.34 12.05 -7.36
N VAL A 160 1.23 11.46 -6.17
CA VAL A 160 1.34 12.21 -4.90
C VAL A 160 2.45 11.70 -3.98
N ILE A 161 2.62 10.39 -3.83
CA ILE A 161 3.64 9.79 -2.96
C ILE A 161 3.96 8.37 -3.42
N GLN A 162 5.19 7.91 -3.15
CA GLN A 162 5.63 6.55 -3.42
C GLN A 162 5.84 5.79 -2.11
N GLU A 163 5.16 4.67 -1.97
CA GLU A 163 5.48 3.69 -0.94
C GLU A 163 6.79 2.98 -1.26
N MET A 164 7.60 2.74 -0.24
CA MET A 164 8.83 1.97 -0.37
C MET A 164 9.23 1.31 0.96
N SER A 165 9.90 0.16 0.88
CA SER A 165 10.33 -0.64 2.02
C SER A 165 11.82 -0.56 2.29
N LEU A 166 12.51 0.46 1.79
CA LEU A 166 13.95 0.63 2.03
C LEU A 166 14.21 0.86 3.52
N GLY A 167 15.16 0.12 4.07
CA GLY A 167 15.50 0.17 5.49
C GLY A 167 14.49 -0.53 6.41
N ILE A 168 13.45 -1.16 5.87
CA ILE A 168 12.52 -2.00 6.64
C ILE A 168 12.94 -3.45 6.46
N HIS A 169 13.31 -4.11 7.55
CA HIS A 169 13.70 -5.52 7.55
C HIS A 169 12.52 -6.38 7.99
N TYR A 170 11.86 -7.02 7.05
CA TYR A 170 10.74 -7.93 7.34
C TYR A 170 11.19 -9.26 7.94
N ASN A 171 12.47 -9.62 7.76
CA ASN A 171 13.02 -10.87 8.26
C ASN A 171 14.30 -10.60 9.07
N ASP A 172 14.39 -11.20 10.23
CA ASP A 172 15.59 -11.11 11.07
C ASP A 172 16.84 -11.65 10.35
N GLY A 173 17.92 -10.88 10.36
CA GLY A 173 19.19 -11.27 9.75
C GLY A 173 19.27 -11.14 8.24
N ASN A 174 18.25 -10.64 7.57
CA ASN A 174 18.29 -10.37 6.14
C ASN A 174 19.03 -9.09 5.80
N GLN A 175 19.61 -9.10 4.60
CA GLN A 175 20.23 -7.91 4.03
C GLN A 175 19.15 -6.95 3.51
N ASP A 176 19.48 -5.66 3.47
CA ASP A 176 18.63 -4.65 2.88
C ASP A 176 18.31 -5.01 1.41
N LEU A 177 17.11 -4.65 0.95
CA LEU A 177 16.66 -4.86 -0.43
C LEU A 177 17.59 -4.22 -1.47
N THR A 178 18.40 -3.24 -1.08
CA THR A 178 19.40 -2.60 -1.95
C THR A 178 20.71 -3.37 -2.06
N SER A 179 20.92 -4.41 -1.25
CA SER A 179 22.19 -5.15 -1.17
C SER A 179 22.60 -5.85 -2.47
N TYR A 180 21.68 -6.06 -3.39
CA TYR A 180 21.95 -6.65 -4.69
C TYR A 180 21.89 -5.64 -5.86
N THR A 181 22.15 -4.36 -5.58
CA THR A 181 22.33 -3.32 -6.59
C THR A 181 23.77 -2.80 -6.59
N HIS A 182 24.38 -2.64 -7.77
CA HIS A 182 25.74 -2.09 -7.91
C HIS A 182 25.79 -0.58 -7.71
N ASN A 183 24.67 0.12 -7.86
CA ASN A 183 24.52 1.57 -7.70
C ASN A 183 23.52 1.95 -6.58
N PRO A 184 23.79 1.57 -5.31
CA PRO A 184 22.85 1.75 -4.21
C PRO A 184 22.56 3.22 -3.88
N GLU A 185 23.39 4.15 -4.32
CA GLU A 185 23.21 5.59 -4.13
C GLU A 185 21.97 6.15 -4.81
N VAL A 186 21.41 5.44 -5.81
CA VAL A 186 20.15 5.84 -6.46
C VAL A 186 18.96 5.82 -5.49
N TRP A 187 19.10 5.09 -4.38
CA TRP A 187 18.08 4.96 -3.33
C TRP A 187 18.18 6.00 -2.22
N ASN A 188 19.15 6.92 -2.30
CA ASN A 188 19.33 7.93 -1.26
C ASN A 188 18.11 8.88 -1.21
N VAL A 189 17.50 8.95 -0.03
CA VAL A 189 16.38 9.86 0.26
C VAL A 189 16.93 11.13 0.90
N GLU A 190 16.68 12.26 0.27
CA GLU A 190 17.07 13.58 0.76
C GLU A 190 15.83 14.45 0.97
N GLY A 191 15.58 14.87 2.21
CA GLY A 191 14.42 15.70 2.52
C GLY A 191 13.06 15.07 2.19
N GLY A 192 12.96 13.75 2.21
CA GLY A 192 11.75 13.01 1.86
C GLY A 192 11.59 12.74 0.35
N TYR A 193 12.61 13.03 -0.45
CA TYR A 193 12.58 12.83 -1.91
C TYR A 193 13.70 11.89 -2.37
N ILE A 194 13.38 11.10 -3.40
CA ILE A 194 14.34 10.31 -4.16
C ILE A 194 14.56 10.98 -5.53
N LYS A 195 15.80 10.99 -6.01
CA LYS A 195 16.10 11.50 -7.36
C LYS A 195 15.63 10.50 -8.41
N LEU A 196 15.08 11.01 -9.50
CA LEU A 196 14.74 10.17 -10.65
C LEU A 196 16.00 9.49 -11.19
N MET A 197 15.99 8.15 -11.22
CA MET A 197 17.10 7.35 -11.70
C MET A 197 17.34 7.62 -13.18
N GLN A 198 18.62 7.78 -13.53
CA GLN A 198 19.08 8.07 -14.88
C GLN A 198 19.81 6.87 -15.47
N GLY A 199 19.82 6.78 -16.79
CA GLY A 199 20.53 5.73 -17.52
C GLY A 199 19.61 4.77 -18.26
N PRO A 200 20.16 3.74 -18.88
CA PRO A 200 19.38 2.74 -19.62
C PRO A 200 18.41 1.96 -18.72
N GLY A 201 17.30 1.53 -19.30
CA GLY A 201 16.30 0.73 -18.59
C GLY A 201 15.66 1.49 -17.43
N LEU A 202 15.71 0.92 -16.23
CA LEU A 202 15.15 1.51 -15.02
C LEU A 202 16.13 2.45 -14.29
N GLY A 203 17.38 2.54 -14.76
CA GLY A 203 18.43 3.34 -14.13
C GLY A 203 19.03 2.70 -12.87
N ILE A 204 18.84 1.39 -12.69
CA ILE A 204 19.46 0.58 -11.64
C ILE A 204 20.34 -0.52 -12.24
N GLU A 205 21.37 -0.92 -11.53
CA GLU A 205 22.29 -1.97 -11.93
C GLU A 205 22.20 -3.13 -10.93
N ILE A 206 21.71 -4.28 -11.41
CA ILE A 206 21.49 -5.46 -10.56
C ILE A 206 22.76 -6.31 -10.50
N ASP A 207 23.19 -6.66 -9.29
CA ASP A 207 24.23 -7.67 -9.04
C ASP A 207 23.63 -9.08 -9.15
N GLU A 208 23.65 -9.64 -10.36
CA GLU A 208 23.11 -10.98 -10.61
C GLU A 208 23.84 -12.07 -9.83
N GLU A 209 25.15 -11.94 -9.57
CA GLU A 209 25.88 -12.92 -8.77
C GLU A 209 25.38 -12.91 -7.32
N GLN A 210 25.19 -11.73 -6.78
CA GLN A 210 24.62 -11.56 -5.43
C GLN A 210 23.21 -12.15 -5.35
N VAL A 211 22.34 -11.87 -6.33
CA VAL A 211 21.00 -12.43 -6.39
C VAL A 211 21.04 -13.95 -6.40
N ARG A 212 21.89 -14.55 -7.26
CA ARG A 212 22.05 -16.02 -7.33
C ARG A 212 22.52 -16.60 -6.00
N ARG A 213 23.54 -15.99 -5.40
CA ARG A 213 24.08 -16.41 -4.10
C ARG A 213 23.03 -16.33 -2.99
N LEU A 214 22.26 -15.24 -2.92
CA LEU A 214 21.20 -15.06 -1.93
C LEU A 214 20.01 -16.01 -2.16
N SER A 215 19.85 -16.49 -3.39
CA SER A 215 18.82 -17.47 -3.74
C SER A 215 19.22 -18.91 -3.41
N GLU A 216 20.50 -19.17 -3.11
CA GLU A 216 20.97 -20.48 -2.72
C GLU A 216 20.33 -20.88 -1.38
N GLY A 217 19.59 -21.98 -1.39
CA GLY A 217 18.87 -22.46 -0.19
C GLY A 217 17.59 -21.67 0.15
N ALA A 218 17.17 -20.71 -0.68
CA ALA A 218 15.92 -20.02 -0.46
C ALA A 218 14.73 -20.99 -0.50
N VAL A 219 13.91 -20.94 0.52
CA VAL A 219 12.66 -21.71 0.56
C VAL A 219 11.56 -20.86 -0.07
N PRO A 220 10.78 -21.40 -1.03
CA PRO A 220 9.63 -20.68 -1.57
C PRO A 220 8.70 -20.23 -0.46
N TRP A 221 8.29 -18.96 -0.53
CA TRP A 221 7.28 -18.48 0.39
C TRP A 221 5.96 -19.20 0.15
N ILE A 222 5.38 -19.73 1.22
CA ILE A 222 4.06 -20.37 1.19
C ILE A 222 3.11 -19.43 1.92
N SER A 223 2.02 -19.06 1.25
CA SER A 223 0.98 -18.23 1.87
C SER A 223 0.47 -18.92 3.14
N PRO A 224 0.53 -18.26 4.30
CA PRO A 224 0.02 -18.87 5.51
C PRO A 224 -1.50 -19.06 5.44
N THR A 225 -2.00 -20.05 6.16
CA THR A 225 -3.43 -20.18 6.40
C THR A 225 -3.80 -19.29 7.58
N PHE A 226 -4.54 -18.25 7.32
CA PHE A 226 -5.01 -17.36 8.38
C PHE A 226 -6.25 -17.95 9.04
N MET A 227 -6.24 -17.99 10.37
CA MET A 227 -7.31 -18.55 11.17
C MET A 227 -7.83 -17.49 12.15
N GLY A 228 -9.14 -17.35 12.24
CA GLY A 228 -9.76 -16.52 13.25
C GLY A 228 -9.79 -17.15 14.64
N PRO A 229 -10.19 -16.40 15.67
CA PRO A 229 -10.22 -16.90 17.06
C PRO A 229 -11.08 -18.14 17.28
N GLY A 230 -12.09 -18.37 16.45
CA GLY A 230 -12.94 -19.58 16.49
C GLY A 230 -12.42 -20.73 15.64
N GLY A 231 -11.24 -20.59 14.98
CA GLY A 231 -10.70 -21.58 14.07
C GLY A 231 -11.28 -21.51 12.66
N GLU A 232 -12.04 -20.48 12.34
CA GLU A 232 -12.54 -20.22 10.99
C GLU A 232 -11.42 -19.74 10.07
N LEU A 233 -11.49 -20.11 8.79
CA LEU A 233 -10.57 -19.57 7.77
C LEU A 233 -10.86 -18.08 7.54
N ARG A 234 -9.77 -17.31 7.40
CA ARG A 234 -9.82 -15.89 7.06
C ARG A 234 -9.02 -15.59 5.80
N GLU A 235 -9.31 -14.49 5.17
CA GLU A 235 -8.56 -13.94 4.04
C GLU A 235 -7.14 -13.54 4.48
N TRP A 236 -7.07 -13.01 5.68
CA TRP A 236 -5.85 -12.56 6.37
C TRP A 236 -5.81 -13.04 7.82
#